data_0f70ee5b1755d5015d14f6ee36d14f0e
#
_entry.id   0f70ee5b1755d5015d14f6ee36d14f0e
#
_cell.length_a   1.000
_cell.length_b   1.000
_cell.length_c   1.000
_cell.angle_alpha   90.00
_cell.angle_beta   90.00
_cell.angle_gamma   90.00
#
_symmetry.space_group_name_H-M   'P 1'
#
loop_
_entity.id
_entity.type
_entity.pdbx_description
1 polymer ?
#
loop_
_entity_poly.entity_id
_entity_poly.type
_entity_poly.pdbx_seq_one_letter_code
_entity_poly.pdbx_strand_id
1 'polypeptide(L)'
;MKYRQIQSTDLTVSEIGFGVWSVSMNWWGEVKEEDGINLLQKAADKGITFFDTADTYGAGYGEEIIPKALADRRKDLVIGTKFGYDIEAPREGHKERPQQWDADFIKKACEGSLRRLQTDYIDIYQYHNPRLESLQRDDTVAALEDLKAEGKIRHYGVAVGPDIGWFEEGMYAVNEMKIPAELIYSILEQDPADVMMEAAAKNGVGVYSRVPHASGMLDGKYTKDTILDESPFDPSDHRAYRRMHWLKNSIEKLKKIDFMFAGKPATVGQIAVKFTLMPEIMASCLPTMTSVEQIDEYAAACDIDDIPQSELDQLAPLYIDNFGVGDPDPQKSSVSGTGWVDHNKQPFERSLMKPGD
;
A
#
# COMPACT_ATOMS: atom_id res chain seq x y z
N MET A 1 18.53 0.37 9.42
CA MET A 1 17.14 0.90 9.25
C MET A 1 17.17 2.40 9.41
N LYS A 2 16.54 3.15 8.51
CA LYS A 2 16.34 4.60 8.60
C LYS A 2 14.89 4.90 8.98
N TYR A 3 14.65 6.14 9.46
CA TYR A 3 13.34 6.55 9.95
C TYR A 3 12.97 7.90 9.36
N ARG A 4 11.69 8.09 9.05
CA ARG A 4 11.14 9.34 8.53
C ARG A 4 9.86 9.73 9.28
N GLN A 5 9.60 11.01 9.37
CA GLN A 5 8.33 11.51 9.91
C GLN A 5 7.23 11.39 8.84
N ILE A 6 6.07 10.90 9.23
CA ILE A 6 4.86 11.07 8.43
C ILE A 6 4.43 12.54 8.60
N GLN A 7 4.69 13.36 7.58
CA GLN A 7 4.35 14.79 7.64
C GLN A 7 2.86 14.99 7.94
N SER A 8 2.47 16.11 8.51
CA SER A 8 1.17 16.41 9.13
C SER A 8 0.87 15.61 10.42
N THR A 9 1.81 14.80 10.92
CA THR A 9 1.68 14.05 12.17
C THR A 9 2.93 14.21 13.03
N ASP A 10 2.87 13.73 14.28
CA ASP A 10 4.05 13.59 15.17
C ASP A 10 4.67 12.18 15.10
N LEU A 11 4.25 11.34 14.14
CA LEU A 11 4.68 9.96 14.01
C LEU A 11 5.98 9.85 13.20
N THR A 12 6.97 9.18 13.78
CA THR A 12 8.20 8.78 13.08
C THR A 12 8.15 7.27 12.85
N VAL A 13 8.32 6.85 11.61
CA VAL A 13 8.23 5.45 11.17
C VAL A 13 9.52 5.00 10.51
N SER A 14 9.78 3.69 10.53
CA SER A 14 10.84 3.10 9.71
C SER A 14 10.53 3.25 8.23
N GLU A 15 11.55 3.49 7.40
CA GLU A 15 11.41 3.57 5.93
C GLU A 15 10.79 2.31 5.34
N ILE A 16 11.01 1.16 5.97
CA ILE A 16 10.32 -0.09 5.66
C ILE A 16 9.29 -0.35 6.73
N GLY A 17 8.04 -0.48 6.36
CA GLY A 17 6.96 -0.94 7.21
C GLY A 17 6.58 -2.39 6.91
N PHE A 18 5.82 -3.01 7.80
CA PHE A 18 5.33 -4.37 7.63
C PHE A 18 3.82 -4.36 7.33
N GLY A 19 3.45 -4.80 6.12
CA GLY A 19 2.06 -5.05 5.76
C GLY A 19 1.57 -6.38 6.34
N VAL A 20 0.76 -6.32 7.40
CA VAL A 20 0.28 -7.50 8.14
C VAL A 20 -0.62 -8.40 7.28
N TRP A 21 -1.17 -7.89 6.19
CA TRP A 21 -1.90 -8.69 5.22
C TRP A 21 -1.15 -9.95 4.74
N SER A 22 0.20 -9.85 4.63
CA SER A 22 1.05 -10.96 4.18
C SER A 22 1.01 -12.18 5.09
N VAL A 23 0.66 -12.01 6.38
CA VAL A 23 0.58 -13.06 7.38
C VAL A 23 -0.85 -13.31 7.89
N SER A 24 -1.81 -12.50 7.48
CA SER A 24 -3.20 -12.60 7.95
C SER A 24 -4.22 -12.94 6.86
N MET A 25 -3.77 -12.96 5.62
CA MET A 25 -4.57 -13.30 4.45
C MET A 25 -3.93 -14.45 3.69
N ASN A 26 -4.72 -15.41 3.24
CA ASN A 26 -4.21 -16.53 2.43
C ASN A 26 -3.89 -16.13 0.98
N TRP A 27 -3.76 -14.85 0.72
CA TRP A 27 -3.56 -14.31 -0.63
C TRP A 27 -2.18 -14.59 -1.23
N TRP A 28 -1.21 -14.87 -0.38
CA TRP A 28 0.18 -15.17 -0.76
C TRP A 28 0.57 -16.60 -0.38
N GLY A 29 -0.43 -17.46 -0.20
CA GLY A 29 -0.30 -18.78 0.37
C GLY A 29 -0.71 -18.82 1.85
N GLU A 30 -0.95 -20.00 2.37
CA GLU A 30 -1.29 -20.19 3.77
C GLU A 30 -0.06 -19.96 4.66
N VAL A 31 -0.18 -19.03 5.60
CA VAL A 31 0.85 -18.78 6.63
C VAL A 31 0.31 -19.27 7.97
N LYS A 32 1.02 -20.18 8.61
CA LYS A 32 0.66 -20.63 9.96
C LYS A 32 0.84 -19.50 10.96
N GLU A 33 0.03 -19.47 12.02
CA GLU A 33 0.08 -18.43 13.04
C GLU A 33 1.48 -18.31 13.66
N GLU A 34 2.15 -19.43 13.98
CA GLU A 34 3.49 -19.44 14.54
C GLU A 34 4.54 -18.79 13.63
N ASP A 35 4.44 -19.03 12.30
CA ASP A 35 5.32 -18.43 11.30
C ASP A 35 5.02 -16.93 11.17
N GLY A 36 3.74 -16.54 11.16
CA GLY A 36 3.32 -15.14 11.15
C GLY A 36 3.82 -14.36 12.36
N ILE A 37 3.71 -14.93 13.56
CA ILE A 37 4.25 -14.34 14.80
C ILE A 37 5.77 -14.17 14.68
N ASN A 38 6.48 -15.21 14.23
CA ASN A 38 7.94 -15.14 14.05
C ASN A 38 8.34 -14.05 13.06
N LEU A 39 7.62 -13.88 11.94
CA LEU A 39 7.90 -12.83 10.95
C LEU A 39 7.71 -11.43 11.55
N LEU A 40 6.62 -11.20 12.28
CA LEU A 40 6.38 -9.92 12.96
C LEU A 40 7.47 -9.60 13.98
N GLN A 41 7.90 -10.59 14.78
CA GLN A 41 8.99 -10.43 15.74
C GLN A 41 10.32 -10.12 15.06
N LYS A 42 10.66 -10.85 13.99
CA LYS A 42 11.88 -10.62 13.20
C LYS A 42 11.87 -9.24 12.53
N ALA A 43 10.73 -8.79 12.04
CA ALA A 43 10.58 -7.44 11.49
C ALA A 43 10.87 -6.37 12.57
N ALA A 44 10.28 -6.50 13.74
CA ALA A 44 10.52 -5.58 14.86
C ALA A 44 11.97 -5.64 15.34
N ASP A 45 12.60 -6.83 15.42
CA ASP A 45 14.03 -7.00 15.77
C ASP A 45 14.95 -6.35 14.75
N LYS A 46 14.54 -6.27 13.47
CA LYS A 46 15.26 -5.59 12.40
C LYS A 46 15.13 -4.06 12.44
N GLY A 47 14.28 -3.55 13.34
CA GLY A 47 14.03 -2.11 13.54
C GLY A 47 12.85 -1.59 12.70
N ILE A 48 12.00 -2.45 12.18
CA ILE A 48 10.73 -2.05 11.59
C ILE A 48 9.80 -1.63 12.72
N THR A 49 9.32 -0.38 12.67
CA THR A 49 8.42 0.19 13.68
C THR A 49 7.02 0.46 13.17
N PHE A 50 6.79 0.45 11.86
CA PHE A 50 5.49 0.66 11.26
C PHE A 50 4.85 -0.66 10.84
N PHE A 51 3.68 -0.97 11.42
CA PHE A 51 2.88 -2.15 11.12
C PHE A 51 1.50 -1.71 10.62
N ASP A 52 1.22 -2.00 9.35
CA ASP A 52 -0.05 -1.66 8.72
C ASP A 52 -0.94 -2.89 8.62
N THR A 53 -2.14 -2.79 9.18
CA THR A 53 -3.16 -3.82 9.16
C THR A 53 -4.52 -3.26 8.74
N ALA A 54 -5.57 -4.03 8.88
CA ALA A 54 -6.97 -3.62 8.72
C ALA A 54 -7.90 -4.58 9.47
N ASP A 55 -9.05 -4.08 9.89
CA ASP A 55 -10.11 -4.89 10.49
C ASP A 55 -10.65 -5.99 9.55
N THR A 56 -10.61 -5.74 8.24
CA THR A 56 -11.05 -6.72 7.22
C THR A 56 -10.03 -7.81 6.92
N TYR A 57 -8.76 -7.68 7.33
CA TYR A 57 -7.74 -8.70 7.08
C TYR A 57 -7.98 -9.93 7.96
N GLY A 58 -8.35 -11.05 7.32
CA GLY A 58 -8.77 -12.25 8.02
C GLY A 58 -9.97 -12.03 8.96
N ALA A 59 -10.84 -11.03 8.66
CA ALA A 59 -11.98 -10.65 9.50
C ALA A 59 -11.58 -10.35 10.97
N GLY A 60 -10.55 -9.52 11.14
CA GLY A 60 -10.01 -9.12 12.43
C GLY A 60 -8.69 -9.79 12.83
N TYR A 61 -8.38 -10.94 12.22
CA TYR A 61 -7.16 -11.68 12.56
C TYR A 61 -5.88 -10.88 12.33
N GLY A 62 -5.84 -10.02 11.29
CA GLY A 62 -4.71 -9.13 11.04
C GLY A 62 -4.41 -8.16 12.19
N GLU A 63 -5.42 -7.79 12.98
CA GLU A 63 -5.23 -6.99 14.19
C GLU A 63 -4.87 -7.87 15.39
N GLU A 64 -5.46 -9.06 15.50
CA GLU A 64 -5.24 -9.99 16.63
C GLU A 64 -3.83 -10.58 16.67
N ILE A 65 -3.17 -10.79 15.52
CA ILE A 65 -1.83 -11.37 15.46
C ILE A 65 -0.75 -10.40 15.98
N ILE A 66 -0.96 -9.09 15.87
CA ILE A 66 0.01 -8.08 16.33
C ILE A 66 0.29 -8.19 17.83
N PRO A 67 -0.69 -8.14 18.74
CA PRO A 67 -0.41 -8.28 20.17
C PRO A 67 0.11 -9.69 20.54
N LYS A 68 -0.25 -10.75 19.81
CA LYS A 68 0.34 -12.09 20.03
C LYS A 68 1.85 -12.09 19.81
N ALA A 69 2.33 -11.28 18.85
CA ALA A 69 3.74 -11.19 18.51
C ALA A 69 4.49 -10.09 19.28
N LEU A 70 3.87 -8.95 19.55
CA LEU A 70 4.55 -7.67 19.86
C LEU A 70 3.92 -6.89 21.04
N ALA A 71 3.10 -7.52 21.89
CA ALA A 71 2.41 -6.79 22.97
C ALA A 71 3.36 -6.01 23.90
N ASP A 72 4.53 -6.56 24.18
CA ASP A 72 5.56 -5.96 25.03
C ASP A 72 6.27 -4.77 24.37
N ARG A 73 6.11 -4.59 23.08
CA ARG A 73 6.72 -3.52 22.25
C ARG A 73 5.75 -2.43 21.81
N ARG A 74 4.47 -2.48 22.23
CA ARG A 74 3.42 -1.58 21.71
C ARG A 74 3.84 -0.11 21.66
N LYS A 75 4.59 0.36 22.64
CA LYS A 75 5.04 1.76 22.76
C LYS A 75 6.12 2.16 21.75
N ASP A 76 6.83 1.19 21.21
CA ASP A 76 7.91 1.39 20.25
C ASP A 76 7.40 1.28 18.80
N LEU A 77 6.11 0.98 18.62
CA LEU A 77 5.48 0.74 17.33
C LEU A 77 4.50 1.86 16.95
N VAL A 78 4.41 2.09 15.66
CA VAL A 78 3.32 2.81 15.01
C VAL A 78 2.42 1.78 14.35
N ILE A 79 1.16 1.70 14.77
CA ILE A 79 0.18 0.77 14.22
C ILE A 79 -0.83 1.56 13.40
N GLY A 80 -0.90 1.27 12.09
CA GLY A 80 -1.96 1.68 11.20
C GLY A 80 -3.00 0.57 11.07
N THR A 81 -4.28 0.89 11.29
CA THR A 81 -5.38 0.00 10.92
C THR A 81 -6.48 0.76 10.21
N LYS A 82 -7.44 0.06 9.64
CA LYS A 82 -8.39 0.62 8.69
C LYS A 82 -9.83 0.27 9.07
N PHE A 83 -10.77 1.13 8.65
CA PHE A 83 -12.21 0.99 8.87
C PHE A 83 -12.99 1.28 7.59
N GLY A 84 -14.27 0.94 7.61
CA GLY A 84 -15.21 1.22 6.54
C GLY A 84 -15.91 -0.02 6.01
N TYR A 85 -15.27 -1.19 6.04
CA TYR A 85 -15.92 -2.44 5.65
C TYR A 85 -16.63 -3.08 6.83
N ASP A 86 -17.85 -3.57 6.60
CA ASP A 86 -18.57 -4.39 7.57
C ASP A 86 -17.95 -5.80 7.62
N ILE A 87 -17.08 -6.03 8.60
CA ILE A 87 -16.39 -7.31 8.75
C ILE A 87 -17.29 -8.44 9.25
N GLU A 88 -18.48 -8.12 9.81
CA GLU A 88 -19.49 -9.08 10.24
C GLU A 88 -20.31 -9.59 9.05
N ALA A 89 -20.38 -8.82 7.96
CA ALA A 89 -21.04 -9.23 6.73
C ALA A 89 -20.29 -10.39 6.06
N PRO A 90 -20.99 -11.40 5.51
CA PRO A 90 -20.35 -12.50 4.81
C PRO A 90 -19.60 -11.99 3.57
N ARG A 91 -18.41 -12.57 3.33
CA ARG A 91 -17.66 -12.31 2.12
C ARG A 91 -18.00 -13.35 1.05
N GLU A 92 -18.42 -12.87 -0.12
CA GLU A 92 -18.70 -13.73 -1.26
C GLU A 92 -17.46 -13.82 -2.19
N GLY A 93 -16.64 -14.83 -2.01
CA GLY A 93 -15.43 -15.03 -2.83
C GLY A 93 -14.46 -13.85 -2.71
N HIS A 94 -14.12 -13.24 -3.85
CA HIS A 94 -13.22 -12.07 -3.92
C HIS A 94 -13.93 -10.73 -3.90
N LYS A 95 -15.26 -10.71 -3.79
CA LYS A 95 -16.01 -9.45 -3.71
C LYS A 95 -15.66 -8.68 -2.45
N GLU A 96 -15.68 -7.37 -2.55
CA GLU A 96 -15.57 -6.50 -1.39
C GLU A 96 -16.77 -6.68 -0.44
N ARG A 97 -16.53 -6.51 0.85
CA ARG A 97 -17.60 -6.44 1.85
C ARG A 97 -18.37 -5.12 1.68
N PRO A 98 -19.62 -5.04 2.15
CA PRO A 98 -20.33 -3.77 2.23
C PRO A 98 -19.53 -2.74 3.04
N GLN A 99 -19.58 -1.49 2.63
CA GLN A 99 -18.98 -0.38 3.35
C GLN A 99 -20.03 0.40 4.14
N GLN A 100 -19.68 0.87 5.33
CA GLN A 100 -20.50 1.71 6.20
C GLN A 100 -19.64 2.85 6.74
N TRP A 101 -20.20 4.07 6.71
CA TRP A 101 -19.46 5.30 6.99
C TRP A 101 -20.16 6.21 8.01
N ASP A 102 -21.26 5.76 8.63
CA ASP A 102 -21.92 6.53 9.67
C ASP A 102 -21.13 6.54 10.99
N ALA A 103 -21.36 7.57 11.79
CA ALA A 103 -20.62 7.82 13.03
C ALA A 103 -20.68 6.64 14.03
N ASP A 104 -21.84 6.02 14.18
CA ASP A 104 -22.02 4.93 15.14
C ASP A 104 -21.26 3.67 14.69
N PHE A 105 -21.28 3.38 13.40
CA PHE A 105 -20.49 2.29 12.84
C PHE A 105 -18.99 2.50 13.06
N ILE A 106 -18.48 3.70 12.77
CA ILE A 106 -17.04 4.01 12.90
C ILE A 106 -16.58 3.90 14.35
N LYS A 107 -17.36 4.43 15.30
CA LYS A 107 -17.05 4.30 16.74
C LYS A 107 -17.05 2.84 17.17
N LYS A 108 -18.04 2.05 16.74
CA LYS A 108 -18.11 0.60 17.01
C LYS A 108 -16.91 -0.16 16.40
N ALA A 109 -16.55 0.16 15.17
CA ALA A 109 -15.40 -0.44 14.48
C ALA A 109 -14.09 -0.13 15.21
N CYS A 110 -13.86 1.12 15.63
CA CYS A 110 -12.70 1.53 16.40
C CYS A 110 -12.57 0.76 17.72
N GLU A 111 -13.66 0.65 18.48
CA GLU A 111 -13.69 -0.15 19.70
C GLU A 111 -13.39 -1.63 19.44
N GLY A 112 -13.85 -2.15 18.31
CA GLY A 112 -13.53 -3.49 17.83
C GLY A 112 -12.02 -3.66 17.58
N SER A 113 -11.41 -2.73 16.85
CA SER A 113 -9.99 -2.70 16.55
C SER A 113 -9.13 -2.59 17.82
N LEU A 114 -9.48 -1.70 18.74
CA LEU A 114 -8.78 -1.55 20.03
C LEU A 114 -8.78 -2.86 20.83
N ARG A 115 -9.93 -3.56 20.88
CA ARG A 115 -10.01 -4.87 21.57
C ARG A 115 -9.15 -5.93 20.91
N ARG A 116 -9.14 -6.04 19.58
CA ARG A 116 -8.33 -7.01 18.84
C ARG A 116 -6.84 -6.71 18.95
N LEU A 117 -6.47 -5.43 18.87
CA LEU A 117 -5.09 -4.95 19.04
C LEU A 117 -4.62 -4.95 20.50
N GLN A 118 -5.52 -5.18 21.49
CA GLN A 118 -5.21 -5.17 22.92
C GLN A 118 -4.47 -3.90 23.36
N THR A 119 -4.93 -2.74 22.90
CA THR A 119 -4.32 -1.44 23.17
C THR A 119 -5.40 -0.38 23.40
N ASP A 120 -5.05 0.70 24.09
CA ASP A 120 -5.95 1.81 24.37
C ASP A 120 -5.97 2.86 23.24
N TYR A 121 -5.05 2.77 22.28
CA TYR A 121 -4.94 3.71 21.19
C TYR A 121 -4.43 3.10 19.88
N ILE A 122 -4.85 3.68 18.76
CA ILE A 122 -4.38 3.42 17.41
C ILE A 122 -3.58 4.63 16.94
N ASP A 123 -2.42 4.41 16.31
CA ASP A 123 -1.59 5.53 15.85
C ASP A 123 -2.17 6.18 14.59
N ILE A 124 -2.58 5.39 13.60
CA ILE A 124 -3.23 5.88 12.37
C ILE A 124 -4.48 5.05 12.09
N TYR A 125 -5.65 5.66 12.15
CA TYR A 125 -6.92 5.02 11.84
C TYR A 125 -7.40 5.48 10.46
N GLN A 126 -7.45 4.58 9.48
CA GLN A 126 -7.54 4.94 8.07
C GLN A 126 -8.90 4.60 7.46
N TYR A 127 -9.43 5.49 6.65
CA TYR A 127 -10.48 5.14 5.69
C TYR A 127 -9.96 4.06 4.76
N HIS A 128 -10.67 2.94 4.62
CA HIS A 128 -10.27 1.82 3.78
C HIS A 128 -10.98 1.85 2.43
N ASN A 129 -10.27 2.27 1.39
CA ASN A 129 -10.83 2.42 0.03
C ASN A 129 -12.13 3.24 0.00
N PRO A 130 -12.17 4.42 0.60
CA PRO A 130 -13.39 5.24 0.60
C PRO A 130 -13.73 5.71 -0.81
N ARG A 131 -14.99 6.11 -1.01
CA ARG A 131 -15.38 6.95 -2.14
C ARG A 131 -15.43 8.40 -1.71
N LEU A 132 -15.40 9.32 -2.67
CA LEU A 132 -15.36 10.75 -2.40
C LEU A 132 -16.49 11.18 -1.47
N GLU A 133 -17.70 10.67 -1.70
CA GLU A 133 -18.88 10.96 -0.85
C GLU A 133 -18.66 10.50 0.60
N SER A 134 -17.89 9.45 0.81
CA SER A 134 -17.58 8.95 2.16
C SER A 134 -16.60 9.87 2.89
N LEU A 135 -15.62 10.41 2.17
CA LEU A 135 -14.67 11.39 2.71
C LEU A 135 -15.31 12.74 3.03
N GLN A 136 -16.36 13.10 2.29
CA GLN A 136 -17.11 14.36 2.44
C GLN A 136 -18.21 14.31 3.50
N ARG A 137 -18.33 13.22 4.26
CA ARG A 137 -19.34 13.09 5.31
C ARG A 137 -18.91 13.80 6.58
N ASP A 138 -19.66 14.82 6.97
CA ASP A 138 -19.41 15.59 8.19
C ASP A 138 -19.54 14.72 9.45
N ASP A 139 -20.50 13.77 9.49
CA ASP A 139 -20.70 12.90 10.64
C ASP A 139 -19.55 11.90 10.83
N THR A 140 -18.95 11.41 9.74
CA THR A 140 -17.75 10.58 9.75
C THR A 140 -16.56 11.36 10.32
N VAL A 141 -16.31 12.57 9.82
CA VAL A 141 -15.22 13.43 10.29
C VAL A 141 -15.41 13.77 11.76
N ALA A 142 -16.63 14.14 12.17
CA ALA A 142 -16.94 14.42 13.58
C ALA A 142 -16.67 13.21 14.48
N ALA A 143 -17.02 11.99 14.05
CA ALA A 143 -16.74 10.77 14.82
C ALA A 143 -15.24 10.53 14.98
N LEU A 144 -14.42 10.80 13.95
CA LEU A 144 -12.96 10.65 14.02
C LEU A 144 -12.33 11.70 14.93
N GLU A 145 -12.81 12.95 14.92
CA GLU A 145 -12.35 13.98 15.85
C GLU A 145 -12.74 13.66 17.30
N ASP A 146 -13.94 13.11 17.55
CA ASP A 146 -14.33 12.60 18.85
C ASP A 146 -13.38 11.50 19.35
N LEU A 147 -13.09 10.49 18.52
CA LEU A 147 -12.18 9.39 18.84
C LEU A 147 -10.77 9.90 19.14
N LYS A 148 -10.32 10.92 18.42
CA LYS A 148 -9.03 11.59 18.66
C LYS A 148 -9.04 12.37 19.98
N ALA A 149 -10.10 13.10 20.28
CA ALA A 149 -10.26 13.81 21.54
C ALA A 149 -10.35 12.86 22.75
N GLU A 150 -10.92 11.68 22.58
CA GLU A 150 -10.94 10.60 23.57
C GLU A 150 -9.59 9.88 23.72
N GLY A 151 -8.61 10.16 22.87
CA GLY A 151 -7.29 9.53 22.86
C GLY A 151 -7.28 8.09 22.30
N LYS A 152 -8.37 7.65 21.69
CA LYS A 152 -8.48 6.30 21.08
C LYS A 152 -7.75 6.18 19.76
N ILE A 153 -7.61 7.29 19.03
CA ILE A 153 -6.77 7.38 17.84
C ILE A 153 -5.85 8.61 17.98
N ARG A 154 -4.62 8.51 17.47
CA ARG A 154 -3.71 9.67 17.44
C ARG A 154 -3.94 10.51 16.20
N HIS A 155 -4.00 9.84 15.07
CA HIS A 155 -4.25 10.43 13.76
C HIS A 155 -5.23 9.55 12.97
N TYR A 156 -5.87 10.16 11.99
CA TYR A 156 -6.58 9.40 10.96
C TYR A 156 -6.01 9.74 9.59
N GLY A 157 -6.16 8.83 8.65
CA GLY A 157 -5.62 8.90 7.30
C GLY A 157 -6.51 8.18 6.31
N VAL A 158 -6.02 8.00 5.10
CA VAL A 158 -6.73 7.29 4.04
C VAL A 158 -5.84 6.24 3.39
N ALA A 159 -6.35 5.02 3.23
CA ALA A 159 -5.80 4.04 2.32
C ALA A 159 -6.57 4.14 1.01
N VAL A 160 -5.93 4.72 0.00
CA VAL A 160 -6.54 4.92 -1.31
C VAL A 160 -6.64 3.57 -2.02
N GLY A 161 -7.73 3.32 -2.69
CA GLY A 161 -8.08 2.06 -3.31
C GLY A 161 -7.04 1.51 -4.28
N PRO A 162 -7.23 0.24 -4.71
CA PRO A 162 -6.20 -0.53 -5.41
C PRO A 162 -5.90 -0.03 -6.82
N ASP A 163 -6.56 1.02 -7.28
CA ASP A 163 -6.55 1.45 -8.66
C ASP A 163 -6.31 2.94 -8.83
N ILE A 164 -5.98 3.32 -10.06
CA ILE A 164 -5.88 4.72 -10.50
C ILE A 164 -7.25 5.44 -10.47
N GLY A 165 -8.35 4.71 -10.38
CA GLY A 165 -9.69 5.27 -10.23
C GLY A 165 -9.99 5.92 -8.87
N TRP A 166 -9.02 5.98 -7.96
CA TRP A 166 -9.12 6.68 -6.66
C TRP A 166 -8.39 8.03 -6.64
N PHE A 167 -8.21 8.64 -7.78
CA PHE A 167 -7.51 9.91 -7.90
C PHE A 167 -8.21 11.05 -7.14
N GLU A 168 -9.52 11.20 -7.34
CA GLU A 168 -10.29 12.28 -6.70
C GLU A 168 -10.30 12.15 -5.18
N GLU A 169 -10.45 10.94 -4.68
CA GLU A 169 -10.42 10.63 -3.24
C GLU A 169 -9.06 10.95 -2.63
N GLY A 170 -7.97 10.54 -3.29
CA GLY A 170 -6.62 10.84 -2.83
C GLY A 170 -6.31 12.33 -2.86
N MET A 171 -6.69 13.03 -3.93
CA MET A 171 -6.52 14.48 -4.04
C MET A 171 -7.34 15.24 -3.00
N TYR A 172 -8.57 14.81 -2.71
CA TYR A 172 -9.38 15.38 -1.65
C TYR A 172 -8.75 15.18 -0.27
N ALA A 173 -8.25 13.99 0.00
CA ALA A 173 -7.60 13.67 1.27
C ALA A 173 -6.35 14.55 1.50
N VAL A 174 -5.49 14.74 0.50
CA VAL A 174 -4.25 15.50 0.67
C VAL A 174 -4.42 17.01 0.55
N ASN A 175 -5.39 17.51 -0.23
CA ASN A 175 -5.60 18.95 -0.43
C ASN A 175 -6.58 19.55 0.60
N GLU A 176 -7.72 18.89 0.80
CA GLU A 176 -8.80 19.44 1.62
C GLU A 176 -8.73 18.95 3.07
N MET A 177 -8.66 17.63 3.27
CA MET A 177 -8.59 17.05 4.61
C MET A 177 -7.21 17.17 5.24
N LYS A 178 -6.13 17.22 4.43
CA LYS A 178 -4.73 17.28 4.85
C LYS A 178 -4.33 16.13 5.78
N ILE A 179 -4.81 14.95 5.47
CA ILE A 179 -4.55 13.71 6.20
C ILE A 179 -3.56 12.80 5.47
N PRO A 180 -2.75 12.01 6.20
CA PRO A 180 -1.82 11.05 5.60
C PRO A 180 -2.51 10.08 4.65
N ALA A 181 -1.82 9.71 3.56
CA ALA A 181 -2.36 8.82 2.55
C ALA A 181 -1.45 7.62 2.28
N GLU A 182 -2.05 6.43 2.28
CA GLU A 182 -1.44 5.19 1.79
C GLU A 182 -1.75 5.03 0.31
N LEU A 183 -0.71 4.93 -0.51
CA LEU A 183 -0.80 4.90 -1.98
C LEU A 183 -0.21 3.61 -2.55
N ILE A 184 -0.64 3.20 -3.74
CA ILE A 184 0.12 2.24 -4.55
C ILE A 184 1.17 3.03 -5.32
N TYR A 185 2.44 2.61 -5.19
CA TYR A 185 3.55 3.22 -5.93
C TYR A 185 4.65 2.20 -6.19
N SER A 186 5.04 2.06 -7.44
CA SER A 186 6.13 1.19 -7.87
C SER A 186 6.71 1.67 -9.19
N ILE A 187 7.84 1.09 -9.62
CA ILE A 187 8.44 1.38 -10.95
C ILE A 187 7.42 1.17 -12.09
N LEU A 188 6.53 0.20 -11.96
CA LEU A 188 5.54 -0.15 -13.00
C LEU A 188 4.18 0.52 -12.80
N GLU A 189 3.95 1.15 -11.65
CA GLU A 189 2.66 1.71 -11.22
C GLU A 189 2.91 3.04 -10.51
N GLN A 190 3.06 4.13 -11.27
CA GLN A 190 3.40 5.45 -10.73
C GLN A 190 2.16 6.35 -10.61
N ASP A 191 1.24 6.26 -11.56
CA ASP A 191 -0.02 7.02 -11.53
C ASP A 191 -1.08 6.33 -10.67
N PRO A 192 -1.91 7.10 -9.95
CA PRO A 192 -1.92 8.55 -9.79
C PRO A 192 -1.03 9.05 -8.64
N ALA A 193 -0.22 8.17 -8.04
CA ALA A 193 0.56 8.49 -6.85
C ALA A 193 1.54 9.65 -7.08
N ASP A 194 2.15 9.79 -8.27
CA ASP A 194 3.05 10.89 -8.59
C ASP A 194 2.39 12.25 -8.35
N VAL A 195 1.20 12.46 -8.90
CA VAL A 195 0.47 13.72 -8.75
C VAL A 195 -0.02 13.92 -7.33
N MET A 196 -0.46 12.84 -6.67
CA MET A 196 -0.87 12.89 -5.26
C MET A 196 0.32 13.25 -4.36
N MET A 197 1.52 12.73 -4.62
CA MET A 197 2.73 13.06 -3.86
C MET A 197 3.15 14.52 -4.05
N GLU A 198 3.04 15.07 -5.26
CA GLU A 198 3.27 16.50 -5.50
C GLU A 198 2.32 17.37 -4.69
N ALA A 199 1.03 17.03 -4.69
CA ALA A 199 0.02 17.74 -3.89
C ALA A 199 0.27 17.58 -2.38
N ALA A 200 0.60 16.38 -1.93
CA ALA A 200 0.92 16.08 -0.54
C ALA A 200 2.15 16.88 -0.06
N ALA A 201 3.22 16.91 -0.86
CA ALA A 201 4.42 17.70 -0.55
C ALA A 201 4.11 19.20 -0.43
N LYS A 202 3.30 19.75 -1.35
CA LYS A 202 2.86 21.15 -1.31
C LYS A 202 2.07 21.49 -0.05
N ASN A 203 1.29 20.54 0.47
CA ASN A 203 0.44 20.73 1.65
C ASN A 203 1.13 20.28 2.95
N GLY A 204 2.33 19.73 2.91
CA GLY A 204 3.02 19.19 4.09
C GLY A 204 2.32 17.96 4.66
N VAL A 205 1.74 17.12 3.82
CA VAL A 205 1.02 15.89 4.19
C VAL A 205 1.89 14.68 3.85
N GLY A 206 2.13 13.79 4.82
CA GLY A 206 2.93 12.59 4.61
C GLY A 206 2.19 11.53 3.81
N VAL A 207 2.95 10.77 3.02
CA VAL A 207 2.45 9.59 2.32
C VAL A 207 3.31 8.38 2.64
N TYR A 208 2.74 7.20 2.51
CA TYR A 208 3.44 5.92 2.53
C TYR A 208 2.84 5.00 1.48
N SER A 209 3.66 4.05 1.03
CA SER A 209 3.26 3.24 -0.11
C SER A 209 3.13 1.77 0.21
N ARG A 210 2.27 1.10 -0.55
CA ARG A 210 2.15 -0.34 -0.61
C ARG A 210 2.40 -0.83 -2.04
N VAL A 211 2.61 -2.15 -2.18
CA VAL A 211 2.82 -2.83 -3.48
C VAL A 211 4.05 -2.35 -4.26
N PRO A 212 5.20 -2.07 -3.62
CA PRO A 212 6.38 -1.58 -4.32
C PRO A 212 6.91 -2.57 -5.37
N HIS A 213 6.59 -3.85 -5.23
CA HIS A 213 7.00 -4.92 -6.14
C HIS A 213 5.98 -5.22 -7.26
N ALA A 214 5.03 -4.30 -7.52
CA ALA A 214 4.05 -4.46 -8.60
C ALA A 214 3.43 -5.87 -8.62
N SER A 215 2.81 -6.26 -7.51
CA SER A 215 2.21 -7.60 -7.33
C SER A 215 3.20 -8.77 -7.51
N GLY A 216 4.47 -8.56 -7.18
CA GLY A 216 5.53 -9.57 -7.23
C GLY A 216 6.30 -9.61 -8.55
N MET A 217 6.03 -8.69 -9.48
CA MET A 217 6.80 -8.62 -10.73
C MET A 217 8.21 -8.06 -10.53
N LEU A 218 8.43 -7.34 -9.44
CA LEU A 218 9.70 -6.69 -9.08
C LEU A 218 10.31 -7.30 -7.79
N ASP A 219 9.97 -8.52 -7.44
CA ASP A 219 10.59 -9.24 -6.29
C ASP A 219 11.81 -10.09 -6.68
N GLY A 220 12.20 -10.07 -7.96
CA GLY A 220 13.33 -10.83 -8.49
C GLY A 220 13.01 -12.26 -8.89
N LYS A 221 11.78 -12.77 -8.65
CA LYS A 221 11.34 -14.08 -9.10
C LYS A 221 11.19 -14.16 -10.62
N TYR A 222 10.74 -13.07 -11.22
CA TYR A 222 10.59 -12.93 -12.66
C TYR A 222 11.71 -12.05 -13.24
N THR A 223 12.23 -12.45 -14.39
CA THR A 223 13.28 -11.74 -15.12
C THR A 223 12.87 -11.51 -16.57
N LYS A 224 13.66 -10.72 -17.29
CA LYS A 224 13.48 -10.53 -18.74
C LYS A 224 13.49 -11.82 -19.55
N ASP A 225 14.11 -12.89 -19.03
CA ASP A 225 14.25 -14.17 -19.70
C ASP A 225 13.18 -15.18 -19.27
N THR A 226 12.26 -14.79 -18.39
CA THR A 226 11.18 -15.65 -17.91
C THR A 226 10.19 -15.92 -19.04
N ILE A 227 9.90 -17.20 -19.29
CA ILE A 227 8.89 -17.66 -20.24
C ILE A 227 7.73 -18.25 -19.44
N LEU A 228 6.53 -17.79 -19.72
CA LEU A 228 5.30 -18.24 -19.06
C LEU A 228 4.33 -18.80 -20.12
N ASP A 229 4.06 -20.08 -20.05
CA ASP A 229 3.07 -20.76 -20.89
C ASP A 229 1.71 -20.85 -20.19
N GLU A 230 1.73 -20.94 -18.86
CA GLU A 230 0.55 -21.01 -17.99
C GLU A 230 0.73 -20.09 -16.76
N SER A 231 -0.36 -19.86 -16.01
CA SER A 231 -0.30 -19.06 -14.78
C SER A 231 0.55 -19.78 -13.73
N PRO A 232 1.56 -19.11 -13.16
CA PRO A 232 2.39 -19.68 -12.11
C PRO A 232 1.73 -19.60 -10.72
N PHE A 233 0.53 -19.01 -10.62
CA PHE A 233 -0.14 -18.77 -9.36
C PHE A 233 -1.05 -19.95 -8.99
N ASP A 234 -0.96 -20.36 -7.72
CA ASP A 234 -1.94 -21.28 -7.13
C ASP A 234 -3.35 -20.66 -7.21
N PRO A 235 -4.41 -21.44 -7.44
CA PRO A 235 -5.79 -20.91 -7.47
C PRO A 235 -6.22 -20.16 -6.20
N SER A 236 -5.60 -20.41 -5.07
CA SER A 236 -5.83 -19.66 -3.81
C SER A 236 -5.09 -18.33 -3.73
N ASP A 237 -4.07 -18.12 -4.56
CA ASP A 237 -3.33 -16.86 -4.61
C ASP A 237 -4.23 -15.77 -5.20
N HIS A 238 -4.26 -14.59 -4.56
CA HIS A 238 -5.08 -13.47 -5.04
C HIS A 238 -4.72 -13.01 -6.46
N ARG A 239 -3.53 -13.37 -6.94
CA ARG A 239 -3.07 -13.08 -8.31
C ARG A 239 -3.55 -14.11 -9.34
N ALA A 240 -4.15 -15.22 -8.91
CA ALA A 240 -4.60 -16.28 -9.83
C ALA A 240 -5.69 -15.82 -10.80
N TYR A 241 -6.47 -14.77 -10.43
CA TYR A 241 -7.45 -14.16 -11.32
C TYR A 241 -6.83 -13.29 -12.41
N ARG A 242 -5.53 -12.95 -12.28
CA ARG A 242 -4.82 -12.15 -13.27
C ARG A 242 -4.65 -12.93 -14.57
N ARG A 243 -4.99 -12.27 -15.66
CA ARG A 243 -4.95 -12.88 -16.98
C ARG A 243 -3.51 -13.09 -17.45
N MET A 244 -3.29 -14.12 -18.24
CA MET A 244 -1.95 -14.43 -18.81
C MET A 244 -1.35 -13.28 -19.60
N HIS A 245 -2.17 -12.45 -20.27
CA HIS A 245 -1.62 -11.30 -20.98
C HIS A 245 -1.02 -10.26 -20.02
N TRP A 246 -1.60 -10.06 -18.81
CA TRP A 246 -1.02 -9.18 -17.80
C TRP A 246 0.38 -9.67 -17.38
N LEU A 247 0.53 -10.99 -17.14
CA LEU A 247 1.81 -11.59 -16.80
C LEU A 247 2.84 -11.40 -17.93
N LYS A 248 2.44 -11.72 -19.17
CA LYS A 248 3.30 -11.56 -20.34
C LYS A 248 3.69 -10.10 -20.57
N ASN A 249 2.73 -9.17 -20.44
CA ASN A 249 3.00 -7.75 -20.54
C ASN A 249 3.96 -7.28 -19.44
N SER A 250 3.82 -7.79 -18.22
CA SER A 250 4.76 -7.47 -17.12
C SER A 250 6.18 -7.96 -17.43
N ILE A 251 6.36 -9.16 -18.02
CA ILE A 251 7.67 -9.62 -18.46
C ILE A 251 8.25 -8.73 -19.56
N GLU A 252 7.43 -8.31 -20.53
CA GLU A 252 7.89 -7.35 -21.55
C GLU A 252 8.31 -6.02 -20.94
N LYS A 253 7.59 -5.52 -19.92
CA LYS A 253 8.00 -4.33 -19.16
C LYS A 253 9.35 -4.54 -18.47
N LEU A 254 9.56 -5.71 -17.83
CA LEU A 254 10.85 -6.04 -17.20
C LEU A 254 12.01 -6.01 -18.20
N LYS A 255 11.79 -6.48 -19.44
CA LYS A 255 12.82 -6.37 -20.49
C LYS A 255 13.22 -4.92 -20.79
N LYS A 256 12.25 -4.01 -20.79
CA LYS A 256 12.49 -2.59 -21.07
C LYS A 256 13.25 -1.86 -19.96
N ILE A 257 13.09 -2.29 -18.72
CA ILE A 257 13.71 -1.69 -17.55
C ILE A 257 14.90 -2.50 -17.00
N ASP A 258 15.39 -3.49 -17.73
CA ASP A 258 16.53 -4.33 -17.32
C ASP A 258 17.78 -3.50 -16.96
N PHE A 259 17.97 -2.34 -17.62
CA PHE A 259 19.06 -1.41 -17.31
C PHE A 259 19.07 -0.90 -15.88
N MET A 260 17.92 -0.90 -15.20
CA MET A 260 17.81 -0.51 -13.80
C MET A 260 18.41 -1.57 -12.86
N PHE A 261 18.54 -2.80 -13.30
CA PHE A 261 18.91 -3.95 -12.47
C PHE A 261 20.25 -4.60 -12.89
N ALA A 262 20.52 -4.63 -14.20
CA ALA A 262 21.66 -5.36 -14.75
C ALA A 262 23.00 -4.87 -14.20
N GLY A 263 23.81 -5.81 -13.67
CA GLY A 263 25.17 -5.55 -13.20
C GLY A 263 25.23 -4.78 -11.88
N LYS A 264 24.12 -4.53 -11.20
CA LYS A 264 24.09 -3.90 -9.87
C LYS A 264 24.27 -4.94 -8.75
N PRO A 265 24.89 -4.55 -7.63
CA PRO A 265 25.00 -5.43 -6.46
C PRO A 265 23.66 -5.59 -5.71
N ALA A 266 22.77 -4.62 -5.83
CA ALA A 266 21.44 -4.64 -5.23
C ALA A 266 20.51 -5.57 -5.99
N THR A 267 19.60 -6.25 -5.28
CA THR A 267 18.58 -7.09 -5.91
C THR A 267 17.50 -6.26 -6.60
N VAL A 268 16.71 -6.90 -7.47
CA VAL A 268 15.55 -6.27 -8.10
C VAL A 268 14.59 -5.75 -7.04
N GLY A 269 14.32 -6.55 -6.00
CA GLY A 269 13.44 -6.18 -4.89
C GLY A 269 13.94 -4.96 -4.11
N GLN A 270 15.25 -4.89 -3.85
CA GLN A 270 15.86 -3.74 -3.19
C GLN A 270 15.75 -2.46 -4.03
N ILE A 271 15.99 -2.56 -5.33
CA ILE A 271 15.88 -1.40 -6.25
C ILE A 271 14.42 -0.93 -6.34
N ALA A 272 13.46 -1.85 -6.38
CA ALA A 272 12.05 -1.49 -6.39
C ALA A 272 11.62 -0.75 -5.10
N VAL A 273 12.06 -1.24 -3.94
CA VAL A 273 11.84 -0.57 -2.65
C VAL A 273 12.54 0.80 -2.63
N LYS A 274 13.79 0.86 -3.08
CA LYS A 274 14.55 2.12 -3.12
C LYS A 274 13.88 3.17 -4.00
N PHE A 275 13.41 2.79 -5.21
CA PHE A 275 12.64 3.68 -6.08
C PHE A 275 11.44 4.29 -5.34
N THR A 276 10.71 3.47 -4.61
CA THR A 276 9.53 3.89 -3.86
C THR A 276 9.88 4.88 -2.75
N LEU A 277 11.05 4.74 -2.13
CA LEU A 277 11.50 5.60 -1.03
C LEU A 277 12.22 6.88 -1.49
N MET A 278 12.48 7.06 -2.78
CA MET A 278 13.19 8.26 -3.28
C MET A 278 12.43 9.56 -3.10
N PRO A 279 11.09 9.65 -3.28
CA PRO A 279 10.39 10.89 -2.99
C PRO A 279 10.51 11.26 -1.51
N GLU A 280 10.94 12.49 -1.20
CA GLU A 280 11.15 12.96 0.19
C GLU A 280 9.87 12.91 1.04
N ILE A 281 8.72 13.08 0.39
CA ILE A 281 7.41 13.02 1.06
C ILE A 281 7.03 11.59 1.48
N MET A 282 7.66 10.57 0.88
CA MET A 282 7.41 9.16 1.19
C MET A 282 8.02 8.80 2.53
N ALA A 283 7.18 8.59 3.53
CA ALA A 283 7.64 8.27 4.88
C ALA A 283 8.02 6.79 5.04
N SER A 284 7.28 5.89 4.40
CA SER A 284 7.50 4.44 4.51
C SER A 284 7.02 3.71 3.27
N CYS A 285 7.58 2.52 3.07
CA CYS A 285 7.19 1.58 2.04
C CYS A 285 6.81 0.24 2.68
N LEU A 286 5.69 -0.35 2.26
CA LEU A 286 5.12 -1.59 2.79
C LEU A 286 5.29 -2.73 1.77
N PRO A 287 6.48 -3.35 1.65
CA PRO A 287 6.66 -4.51 0.80
C PRO A 287 5.95 -5.73 1.38
N THR A 288 5.55 -6.67 0.52
CA THR A 288 5.06 -7.97 0.96
C THR A 288 6.25 -8.80 1.47
N MET A 289 6.20 -9.22 2.72
CA MET A 289 7.22 -10.04 3.37
C MET A 289 6.60 -11.32 3.90
N THR A 290 6.98 -12.45 3.32
CA THR A 290 6.52 -13.79 3.68
C THR A 290 7.63 -14.70 4.17
N SER A 291 8.87 -14.19 4.22
CA SER A 291 10.03 -14.89 4.76
C SER A 291 10.99 -13.93 5.49
N VAL A 292 11.85 -14.50 6.34
CA VAL A 292 12.87 -13.74 7.07
C VAL A 292 13.91 -13.16 6.11
N GLU A 293 14.23 -13.88 5.04
CA GLU A 293 15.16 -13.44 4.00
C GLU A 293 14.65 -12.17 3.30
N GLN A 294 13.35 -12.07 3.04
CA GLN A 294 12.74 -10.86 2.48
C GLN A 294 12.77 -9.69 3.47
N ILE A 295 12.60 -9.94 4.76
CA ILE A 295 12.76 -8.90 5.79
C ILE A 295 14.19 -8.33 5.76
N ASP A 296 15.19 -9.21 5.72
CA ASP A 296 16.59 -8.80 5.65
C ASP A 296 16.92 -8.08 4.34
N GLU A 297 16.44 -8.60 3.22
CA GLU A 297 16.64 -8.03 1.89
C GLU A 297 16.09 -6.60 1.80
N TYR A 298 14.80 -6.42 2.17
CA TYR A 298 14.15 -5.13 2.00
C TYR A 298 14.59 -4.10 3.04
N ALA A 299 14.91 -4.54 4.26
CA ALA A 299 15.50 -3.65 5.25
C ALA A 299 16.86 -3.09 4.78
N ALA A 300 17.65 -3.89 4.06
CA ALA A 300 18.91 -3.43 3.47
C ALA A 300 18.74 -2.42 2.33
N ALA A 301 17.55 -2.33 1.72
CA ALA A 301 17.27 -1.34 0.67
C ALA A 301 17.40 0.12 1.16
N CYS A 302 17.26 0.36 2.48
CA CYS A 302 17.49 1.69 3.06
C CYS A 302 18.94 2.19 2.87
N ASP A 303 19.88 1.28 2.72
CA ASP A 303 21.32 1.57 2.75
C ASP A 303 21.97 1.53 1.36
N ILE A 304 21.24 1.12 0.32
CA ILE A 304 21.75 1.19 -1.06
C ILE A 304 21.71 2.62 -1.58
N ASP A 305 22.57 2.90 -2.56
CA ASP A 305 22.63 4.20 -3.22
C ASP A 305 21.32 4.53 -3.93
N ASP A 306 21.06 5.81 -4.10
CA ASP A 306 19.92 6.29 -4.87
C ASP A 306 20.02 5.86 -6.33
N ILE A 307 18.89 5.64 -6.98
CA ILE A 307 18.84 5.34 -8.40
C ILE A 307 19.36 6.57 -9.17
N PRO A 308 20.35 6.40 -10.05
CA PRO A 308 20.91 7.53 -10.80
C PRO A 308 19.85 8.28 -11.60
N GLN A 309 19.92 9.61 -11.61
CA GLN A 309 18.99 10.45 -12.36
C GLN A 309 18.91 10.05 -13.84
N SER A 310 20.02 9.66 -14.45
CA SER A 310 20.06 9.19 -15.84
C SER A 310 19.20 7.95 -16.09
N GLU A 311 19.01 7.10 -15.08
CA GLU A 311 18.12 5.93 -15.17
C GLU A 311 16.65 6.35 -14.99
N LEU A 312 16.38 7.30 -14.12
CA LEU A 312 15.03 7.87 -13.96
C LEU A 312 14.60 8.62 -15.23
N ASP A 313 15.52 9.38 -15.85
CA ASP A 313 15.29 10.08 -17.13
C ASP A 313 15.00 9.08 -18.26
N GLN A 314 15.61 7.89 -18.20
CA GLN A 314 15.34 6.82 -19.17
C GLN A 314 14.03 6.08 -18.87
N LEU A 315 13.67 5.91 -17.60
CA LEU A 315 12.42 5.27 -17.16
C LEU A 315 11.19 6.11 -17.53
N ALA A 316 11.24 7.42 -17.34
CA ALA A 316 10.08 8.29 -17.47
C ALA A 316 9.37 8.17 -18.84
N PRO A 317 10.05 8.27 -20.00
CA PRO A 317 9.39 8.09 -21.29
C PRO A 317 8.86 6.66 -21.50
N LEU A 318 9.54 5.66 -20.96
CA LEU A 318 9.06 4.27 -21.03
C LEU A 318 7.75 4.12 -20.26
N TYR A 319 7.65 4.71 -19.07
CA TYR A 319 6.44 4.67 -18.27
C TYR A 319 5.26 5.34 -18.98
N ILE A 320 5.47 6.53 -19.55
CA ILE A 320 4.44 7.29 -20.27
C ILE A 320 3.89 6.49 -21.47
N ASP A 321 4.75 5.78 -22.19
CA ASP A 321 4.41 4.92 -23.35
C ASP A 321 3.97 3.49 -22.90
N ASN A 322 3.59 3.31 -21.65
CA ASN A 322 3.30 1.98 -21.09
C ASN A 322 4.36 0.93 -21.49
N PHE A 323 5.65 1.33 -21.51
CA PHE A 323 6.80 0.52 -21.88
C PHE A 323 6.76 -0.03 -23.32
N GLY A 324 6.01 0.59 -24.22
CA GLY A 324 5.76 0.09 -25.58
C GLY A 324 4.97 -1.21 -25.59
N VAL A 325 4.37 -1.60 -24.49
CA VAL A 325 3.48 -2.75 -24.39
C VAL A 325 2.07 -2.27 -24.71
N GLY A 326 1.42 -2.92 -25.67
CA GLY A 326 0.07 -2.58 -26.15
C GLY A 326 -0.95 -2.39 -25.02
N ASP A 327 -2.18 -2.73 -25.19
CA ASP A 327 -3.29 -2.46 -24.28
C ASP A 327 -2.91 -2.33 -22.80
N PRO A 328 -3.32 -1.23 -22.13
CA PRO A 328 -3.13 -1.08 -20.71
C PRO A 328 -3.70 -2.30 -19.97
N ASP A 329 -3.09 -2.66 -18.86
CA ASP A 329 -3.54 -3.80 -18.07
C ASP A 329 -4.98 -3.58 -17.60
N PRO A 330 -5.97 -4.36 -18.09
CA PRO A 330 -7.37 -4.15 -17.74
C PRO A 330 -7.66 -4.38 -16.25
N GLN A 331 -6.69 -4.85 -15.50
CA GLN A 331 -6.82 -5.03 -14.05
C GLN A 331 -6.58 -3.76 -13.26
N LYS A 332 -6.03 -2.73 -13.91
CA LYS A 332 -6.02 -1.36 -13.36
C LYS A 332 -7.36 -0.66 -13.53
N SER A 333 -8.32 -1.28 -14.19
CA SER A 333 -9.68 -0.78 -14.25
C SER A 333 -10.39 -1.11 -12.95
N SER A 334 -10.62 -0.10 -12.13
CA SER A 334 -11.40 -0.22 -10.91
C SER A 334 -12.79 -0.78 -11.18
N VAL A 335 -13.15 -1.80 -10.45
CA VAL A 335 -14.50 -2.38 -10.49
C VAL A 335 -15.47 -1.59 -9.61
N SER A 336 -15.01 -0.62 -8.88
CA SER A 336 -15.84 0.18 -8.00
C SER A 336 -16.40 1.38 -8.74
N GLY A 337 -17.54 1.23 -9.15
CA GLY A 337 -18.67 1.91 -9.74
C GLY A 337 -18.72 3.43 -9.98
N THR A 338 -17.72 4.26 -9.73
CA THR A 338 -17.85 5.70 -9.93
C THR A 338 -16.84 6.31 -10.88
N GLY A 339 -15.95 5.53 -11.42
CA GLY A 339 -14.98 6.07 -12.35
C GLY A 339 -14.23 4.97 -13.06
N TRP A 340 -14.83 4.39 -14.04
CA TRP A 340 -14.09 3.70 -15.07
C TRP A 340 -13.15 4.71 -15.73
N VAL A 341 -11.90 4.70 -15.39
CA VAL A 341 -10.89 5.22 -16.31
C VAL A 341 -10.75 4.17 -17.38
N ASP A 342 -11.42 4.40 -18.51
CA ASP A 342 -11.29 3.55 -19.69
C ASP A 342 -9.89 3.79 -20.26
N HIS A 343 -8.92 3.01 -19.81
CA HIS A 343 -7.55 3.06 -20.27
C HIS A 343 -7.39 2.82 -21.77
N ASN A 344 -8.44 2.33 -22.45
CA ASN A 344 -8.45 2.18 -23.89
C ASN A 344 -8.82 3.49 -24.60
N LYS A 345 -9.39 4.47 -23.88
CA LYS A 345 -9.86 5.71 -24.48
C LYS A 345 -9.03 6.93 -24.11
N GLN A 346 -8.26 6.84 -23.02
CA GLN A 346 -7.35 7.89 -22.63
C GLN A 346 -6.08 7.24 -22.15
N PRO A 347 -4.93 7.49 -22.78
CA PRO A 347 -3.72 7.49 -22.02
C PRO A 347 -4.02 8.42 -20.85
N PHE A 348 -3.74 7.96 -19.63
CA PHE A 348 -3.85 8.76 -18.44
C PHE A 348 -3.06 10.04 -18.71
N GLU A 349 -3.75 11.09 -19.14
CA GLU A 349 -3.11 12.32 -19.53
C GLU A 349 -2.70 12.98 -18.23
N ARG A 350 -1.40 12.95 -17.91
CA ARG A 350 -0.82 13.78 -16.84
C ARG A 350 -1.31 15.22 -16.91
N SER A 351 -1.71 15.69 -18.10
CA SER A 351 -2.34 17.00 -18.29
C SER A 351 -3.66 17.19 -17.53
N LEU A 352 -4.40 16.13 -17.27
CA LEU A 352 -5.65 16.19 -16.47
C LEU A 352 -5.39 16.18 -14.96
N MET A 353 -4.15 15.91 -14.55
CA MET A 353 -3.75 15.80 -13.15
C MET A 353 -2.85 16.93 -12.69
N LYS A 354 -2.65 17.97 -13.49
CA LYS A 354 -1.85 19.12 -13.04
C LYS A 354 -2.63 19.87 -11.96
N PRO A 355 -2.01 20.13 -10.80
CA PRO A 355 -2.61 20.99 -9.80
C PRO A 355 -2.84 22.37 -10.46
N GLY A 356 -4.08 22.76 -10.63
CA GLY A 356 -4.43 24.12 -11.07
C GLY A 356 -5.21 24.25 -12.36
N ASP A 357 -5.76 23.19 -12.94
CA ASP A 357 -6.82 23.29 -13.96
C ASP A 357 -8.18 23.22 -13.34
#